data_1a53e2666bdb886ba3e562a73dd733bc
#
_entry.id   1a53e2666bdb886ba3e562a73dd733bc
#
_cell.length_a   1.000
_cell.length_b   1.000
_cell.length_c   1.000
_cell.angle_alpha   90.00
_cell.angle_beta   90.00
_cell.angle_gamma   90.00
#
_symmetry.space_group_name_H-M   'P 1'
#
loop_
_entity.id
_entity.type
_entity.pdbx_description
1 polymer ?
#
loop_
_entity_poly.entity_id
_entity_poly.type
_entity_poly.pdbx_seq_one_letter_code
_entity_poly.pdbx_strand_id
1 'polypeptide(L)'
;MKLKKILTVIFTGVIILCCSCSENSKKQEKDMSFAESPEIMVCRVIDAIASDDEAAYNNCCSGIENSYNQSFDDIYEKYAMQCREFGIDYETKRSAEDFNVYIYNDKRDTEGFVSFVVYLEDSELVKFHIKTQYDINKKGYCIEEIIPRNAGEAAAQQSYIKEYYNSVDIDNIDYK
;
A
#
# COMPACT_ATOMS: atom_id res chain seq x y z
N MET A 1 -56.09 28.15 -36.43
CA MET A 1 -55.79 26.73 -36.25
C MET A 1 -54.46 26.35 -36.87
N LYS A 2 -53.38 27.10 -36.62
CA LYS A 2 -52.03 26.84 -37.19
C LYS A 2 -50.86 26.98 -36.19
N LEU A 3 -51.13 27.26 -34.92
CA LEU A 3 -50.09 27.47 -33.90
C LEU A 3 -49.75 26.24 -33.05
N LYS A 4 -50.55 25.16 -33.08
CA LYS A 4 -50.32 23.95 -32.29
C LYS A 4 -49.41 22.92 -32.95
N LYS A 5 -49.04 23.07 -34.22
CA LYS A 5 -48.17 22.10 -34.92
C LYS A 5 -46.66 22.45 -34.91
N ILE A 6 -46.32 23.67 -34.53
CA ILE A 6 -44.91 24.11 -34.52
C ILE A 6 -44.25 23.78 -33.15
N LEU A 7 -45.04 23.65 -32.10
CA LEU A 7 -44.47 23.38 -30.78
C LEU A 7 -44.07 21.92 -30.54
N THR A 8 -44.57 21.00 -31.36
CA THR A 8 -44.27 19.55 -31.19
C THR A 8 -42.98 19.11 -31.87
N VAL A 9 -42.48 19.88 -32.82
CA VAL A 9 -41.28 19.56 -33.56
C VAL A 9 -40.02 20.04 -32.85
N ILE A 10 -40.12 21.07 -31.99
CA ILE A 10 -38.98 21.62 -31.25
C ILE A 10 -38.64 20.76 -30.01
N PHE A 11 -39.62 20.01 -29.47
CA PHE A 11 -39.39 19.19 -28.28
C PHE A 11 -38.78 17.79 -28.54
N THR A 12 -38.87 17.34 -29.82
CA THR A 12 -38.24 16.05 -30.21
C THR A 12 -36.79 16.20 -30.68
N GLY A 13 -36.32 17.42 -30.93
CA GLY A 13 -34.92 17.67 -31.37
C GLY A 13 -33.91 17.83 -30.22
N VAL A 14 -34.37 18.03 -28.99
CA VAL A 14 -33.48 18.31 -27.84
C VAL A 14 -33.14 17.04 -27.04
N ILE A 15 -33.88 15.94 -27.26
CA ILE A 15 -33.65 14.68 -26.50
C ILE A 15 -32.56 13.80 -27.13
N ILE A 16 -32.13 14.08 -28.37
CA ILE A 16 -31.13 13.22 -29.07
C ILE A 16 -29.70 13.68 -28.83
N LEU A 17 -29.48 14.83 -28.20
CA LEU A 17 -28.12 15.36 -27.97
C LEU A 17 -27.54 15.10 -26.59
N CYS A 18 -28.25 14.39 -25.71
CA CYS A 18 -27.74 14.06 -24.36
C CYS A 18 -27.33 12.60 -24.17
N CYS A 19 -27.29 11.79 -25.22
CA CYS A 19 -26.96 10.35 -25.11
C CYS A 19 -25.65 9.96 -25.80
N SER A 20 -24.68 10.87 -25.96
CA SER A 20 -23.41 10.52 -26.56
C SER A 20 -22.21 11.12 -25.83
N CYS A 21 -22.23 11.07 -24.50
CA CYS A 21 -21.01 11.18 -23.69
C CYS A 21 -21.11 10.19 -22.54
N SER A 22 -21.34 8.93 -22.84
CA SER A 22 -20.80 7.86 -22.02
C SER A 22 -19.34 7.69 -22.50
N GLU A 23 -18.49 8.61 -22.14
CA GLU A 23 -17.08 8.31 -22.05
C GLU A 23 -16.98 7.14 -21.08
N ASN A 24 -16.74 5.96 -21.66
CA ASN A 24 -16.11 4.86 -21.00
C ASN A 24 -14.72 5.36 -20.55
N SER A 25 -14.66 6.16 -19.51
CA SER A 25 -13.52 6.24 -18.65
C SER A 25 -13.43 4.85 -18.01
N LYS A 26 -12.84 3.88 -18.73
CA LYS A 26 -12.18 2.77 -18.09
C LYS A 26 -11.24 3.49 -17.13
N LYS A 27 -11.59 3.53 -15.82
CA LYS A 27 -10.63 3.79 -14.77
C LYS A 27 -9.49 2.83 -15.09
N GLN A 28 -8.39 3.37 -15.59
CA GLN A 28 -7.19 2.60 -15.80
C GLN A 28 -6.82 2.20 -14.38
N GLU A 29 -6.99 0.93 -14.07
CA GLU A 29 -6.66 0.39 -12.76
C GLU A 29 -5.19 0.70 -12.55
N LYS A 30 -4.90 1.57 -11.59
CA LYS A 30 -3.54 2.05 -11.35
C LYS A 30 -2.70 0.84 -10.96
N ASP A 31 -1.64 0.56 -11.70
CA ASP A 31 -0.72 -0.51 -11.33
C ASP A 31 -0.09 -0.16 -9.98
N MET A 32 -0.45 -0.90 -8.96
CA MET A 32 -0.02 -0.71 -7.58
C MET A 32 1.28 -1.45 -7.27
N SER A 33 1.81 -2.24 -8.22
CA SER A 33 3.01 -3.06 -8.04
C SER A 33 4.32 -2.25 -8.00
N PHE A 34 4.24 -0.95 -8.26
CA PHE A 34 5.38 -0.03 -8.12
C PHE A 34 4.93 1.35 -7.66
N ALA A 35 5.86 2.11 -7.08
CA ALA A 35 5.66 3.48 -6.64
C ALA A 35 6.86 4.36 -7.00
N GLU A 36 6.62 5.67 -7.06
CA GLU A 36 7.67 6.66 -7.35
C GLU A 36 8.73 6.74 -6.25
N SER A 37 8.34 6.44 -5.01
CA SER A 37 9.25 6.36 -3.88
C SER A 37 9.10 5.06 -3.10
N PRO A 38 10.16 4.61 -2.42
CA PRO A 38 10.13 3.39 -1.62
C PRO A 38 9.20 3.55 -0.40
N GLU A 39 9.08 4.76 0.15
CA GLU A 39 8.21 5.08 1.27
C GLU A 39 6.73 4.86 0.91
N ILE A 40 6.30 5.35 -0.26
CA ILE A 40 4.94 5.13 -0.77
C ILE A 40 4.65 3.62 -0.89
N MET A 41 5.63 2.86 -1.39
CA MET A 41 5.45 1.43 -1.57
C MET A 41 5.29 0.68 -0.25
N VAL A 42 6.06 1.06 0.77
CA VAL A 42 5.94 0.52 2.13
C VAL A 42 4.58 0.83 2.74
N CYS A 43 4.11 2.09 2.65
CA CYS A 43 2.81 2.47 3.17
C CYS A 43 1.68 1.67 2.52
N ARG A 44 1.70 1.49 1.20
CA ARG A 44 0.67 0.70 0.50
C ARG A 44 0.61 -0.75 0.96
N VAL A 45 1.75 -1.40 1.14
CA VAL A 45 1.77 -2.79 1.57
C VAL A 45 1.37 -2.94 3.04
N ILE A 46 1.72 -1.99 3.89
CA ILE A 46 1.28 -1.99 5.30
C ILE A 46 -0.22 -1.74 5.38
N ASP A 47 -0.78 -0.80 4.62
CA ASP A 47 -2.22 -0.59 4.53
C ASP A 47 -2.95 -1.88 4.16
N ALA A 48 -2.45 -2.59 3.15
CA ALA A 48 -3.05 -3.85 2.70
C ALA A 48 -3.03 -4.93 3.80
N ILE A 49 -1.90 -5.11 4.48
CA ILE A 49 -1.76 -6.10 5.56
C ILE A 49 -2.66 -5.73 6.74
N ALA A 50 -2.60 -4.48 7.20
CA ALA A 50 -3.27 -4.03 8.41
C ALA A 50 -4.79 -3.87 8.25
N SER A 51 -5.27 -3.67 7.01
CA SER A 51 -6.70 -3.61 6.68
C SER A 51 -7.30 -4.95 6.28
N ASP A 52 -6.51 -6.06 6.28
CA ASP A 52 -6.94 -7.38 5.81
C ASP A 52 -7.44 -7.34 4.36
N ASP A 53 -6.65 -6.69 3.46
CA ASP A 53 -6.97 -6.55 2.05
C ASP A 53 -6.00 -7.36 1.17
N GLU A 54 -6.35 -8.64 0.97
CA GLU A 54 -5.57 -9.55 0.13
C GLU A 54 -5.41 -9.03 -1.30
N ALA A 55 -6.44 -8.42 -1.86
CA ALA A 55 -6.39 -7.94 -3.24
C ALA A 55 -5.39 -6.78 -3.39
N ALA A 56 -5.39 -5.83 -2.46
CA ALA A 56 -4.41 -4.75 -2.42
C ALA A 56 -2.99 -5.27 -2.20
N TYR A 57 -2.80 -6.24 -1.28
CA TYR A 57 -1.52 -6.88 -1.05
C TYR A 57 -0.98 -7.55 -2.32
N ASN A 58 -1.79 -8.37 -2.98
CA ASN A 58 -1.40 -9.07 -4.19
C ASN A 58 -1.06 -8.09 -5.33
N ASN A 59 -1.76 -6.95 -5.41
CA ASN A 59 -1.43 -5.89 -6.36
C ASN A 59 -0.08 -5.23 -6.04
N CYS A 60 0.22 -4.97 -4.78
CA CYS A 60 1.51 -4.40 -4.36
C CYS A 60 2.67 -5.38 -4.62
N CYS A 61 2.45 -6.67 -4.38
CA CYS A 61 3.48 -7.70 -4.42
C CYS A 61 3.57 -8.44 -5.76
N SER A 62 2.75 -8.09 -6.76
CA SER A 62 2.68 -8.78 -8.06
C SER A 62 3.99 -8.74 -8.87
N GLY A 63 4.94 -7.90 -8.49
CA GLY A 63 6.26 -7.79 -9.12
C GLY A 63 7.36 -8.62 -8.45
N ILE A 64 7.06 -9.35 -7.38
CA ILE A 64 8.05 -10.17 -6.67
C ILE A 64 8.28 -11.45 -7.46
N GLU A 65 9.33 -11.48 -8.29
CA GLU A 65 9.78 -12.70 -9.01
C GLU A 65 10.60 -13.64 -8.12
N ASN A 66 10.77 -13.32 -6.84
CA ASN A 66 11.70 -13.99 -5.97
C ASN A 66 11.09 -15.20 -5.25
N SER A 67 11.95 -16.18 -4.98
CA SER A 67 11.71 -17.46 -4.30
C SER A 67 11.15 -17.36 -2.87
N TYR A 68 10.91 -16.16 -2.37
CA TYR A 68 10.22 -15.85 -1.12
C TYR A 68 8.79 -15.38 -1.39
N ASN A 69 8.07 -16.12 -2.24
CA ASN A 69 6.65 -15.88 -2.50
C ASN A 69 5.88 -16.10 -1.20
N GLN A 70 5.83 -15.06 -0.36
CA GLN A 70 5.03 -15.06 0.85
C GLN A 70 3.60 -14.72 0.44
N SER A 71 2.70 -15.68 0.61
CA SER A 71 1.27 -15.45 0.39
C SER A 71 0.76 -14.40 1.38
N PHE A 72 -0.34 -13.74 1.03
CA PHE A 72 -1.01 -12.84 1.95
C PHE A 72 -1.33 -13.54 3.28
N ASP A 73 -1.88 -14.76 3.20
CA ASP A 73 -2.23 -15.55 4.38
C ASP A 73 -1.05 -15.77 5.33
N ASP A 74 0.14 -16.11 4.78
CA ASP A 74 1.35 -16.32 5.60
C ASP A 74 1.78 -15.04 6.32
N ILE A 75 1.72 -13.90 5.64
CA ILE A 75 2.09 -12.61 6.21
C ILE A 75 1.07 -12.15 7.24
N TYR A 76 -0.22 -12.25 6.89
CA TYR A 76 -1.31 -11.83 7.77
C TYR A 76 -1.40 -12.69 9.03
N GLU A 77 -1.24 -14.03 8.91
CA GLU A 77 -1.21 -14.92 10.07
C GLU A 77 -0.08 -14.54 11.03
N LYS A 78 1.12 -14.24 10.52
CA LYS A 78 2.25 -13.81 11.36
C LYS A 78 2.00 -12.46 12.01
N TYR A 79 1.36 -11.52 11.31
CA TYR A 79 0.91 -10.27 11.91
C TYR A 79 -0.10 -10.51 13.03
N ALA A 80 -1.12 -11.31 12.78
CA ALA A 80 -2.14 -11.68 13.76
C ALA A 80 -1.55 -12.42 14.96
N MET A 81 -0.56 -13.31 14.75
CA MET A 81 0.16 -13.97 15.83
C MET A 81 0.88 -12.97 16.73
N GLN A 82 1.63 -12.03 16.15
CA GLN A 82 2.32 -10.98 16.90
C GLN A 82 1.31 -10.18 17.73
N CYS A 83 0.21 -9.73 17.12
CA CYS A 83 -0.83 -8.98 17.83
C CYS A 83 -1.41 -9.77 19.02
N ARG A 84 -1.78 -11.03 18.80
CA ARG A 84 -2.32 -11.90 19.89
C ARG A 84 -1.35 -12.08 21.04
N GLU A 85 -0.06 -12.24 20.74
CA GLU A 85 0.98 -12.43 21.76
C GLU A 85 1.08 -11.22 22.69
N PHE A 86 0.81 -10.02 22.20
CA PHE A 86 0.83 -8.78 22.98
C PHE A 86 -0.54 -8.26 23.39
N GLY A 87 -1.60 -9.05 23.18
CA GLY A 87 -2.96 -8.67 23.57
C GLY A 87 -3.55 -7.54 22.72
N ILE A 88 -3.05 -7.38 21.50
CA ILE A 88 -3.53 -6.38 20.53
C ILE A 88 -4.61 -7.02 19.65
N ASP A 89 -5.72 -6.30 19.47
CA ASP A 89 -6.77 -6.74 18.56
C ASP A 89 -6.35 -6.56 17.10
N TYR A 90 -6.06 -7.68 16.43
CA TYR A 90 -5.65 -7.70 15.02
C TYR A 90 -6.83 -7.61 14.04
N GLU A 91 -8.07 -7.87 14.51
CA GLU A 91 -9.28 -7.75 13.68
C GLU A 91 -9.71 -6.28 13.49
N THR A 92 -9.23 -5.39 14.35
CA THR A 92 -9.38 -3.95 14.12
C THR A 92 -8.57 -3.55 12.91
N LYS A 93 -9.26 -3.10 11.86
CA LYS A 93 -8.62 -2.60 10.64
C LYS A 93 -7.81 -1.34 10.94
N ARG A 94 -6.58 -1.34 10.46
CA ARG A 94 -5.63 -0.25 10.62
C ARG A 94 -5.14 0.24 9.26
N SER A 95 -4.47 1.37 9.27
CA SER A 95 -3.81 1.96 8.11
C SER A 95 -2.31 2.13 8.38
N ALA A 96 -1.55 2.56 7.39
CA ALA A 96 -0.13 2.88 7.59
C ALA A 96 0.09 3.96 8.64
N GLU A 97 -0.89 4.85 8.89
CA GLU A 97 -0.84 5.90 9.91
C GLU A 97 -0.78 5.33 11.35
N ASP A 98 -1.24 4.10 11.55
CA ASP A 98 -1.16 3.42 12.85
C ASP A 98 0.21 2.77 13.09
N PHE A 99 1.19 3.00 12.19
CA PHE A 99 2.51 2.42 12.26
C PHE A 99 3.60 3.48 12.22
N ASN A 100 4.63 3.26 13.01
CA ASN A 100 5.88 4.00 12.89
C ASN A 100 6.77 3.35 11.84
N VAL A 101 7.13 4.08 10.79
CA VAL A 101 7.96 3.63 9.68
C VAL A 101 9.32 4.30 9.77
N TYR A 102 10.38 3.50 9.75
CA TYR A 102 11.75 3.98 9.84
C TYR A 102 12.62 3.40 8.72
N ILE A 103 13.46 4.24 8.14
CA ILE A 103 14.50 3.80 7.21
C ILE A 103 15.64 3.18 8.02
N TYR A 104 15.92 1.93 7.73
CA TYR A 104 16.96 1.15 8.38
C TYR A 104 18.25 1.09 7.55
N ASN A 105 18.14 0.99 6.22
CA ASN A 105 19.25 0.97 5.31
C ASN A 105 18.86 1.62 3.99
N ASP A 106 19.49 2.74 3.67
CA ASP A 106 19.21 3.48 2.43
C ASP A 106 20.38 3.34 1.46
N LYS A 107 20.14 2.60 0.40
CA LYS A 107 21.09 2.36 -0.70
C LYS A 107 20.50 2.76 -2.05
N ARG A 108 19.50 3.68 -2.04
CA ARG A 108 18.78 4.08 -3.27
C ARG A 108 19.70 4.62 -4.35
N ASP A 109 20.74 5.36 -3.96
CA ASP A 109 21.67 5.99 -4.90
C ASP A 109 22.77 5.05 -5.43
N THR A 110 23.03 3.94 -4.75
CA THR A 110 24.15 3.02 -5.07
C THR A 110 23.68 1.66 -5.56
N GLU A 111 22.70 1.08 -4.90
CA GLU A 111 22.22 -0.28 -5.15
C GLU A 111 20.73 -0.32 -5.50
N GLY A 112 20.06 0.83 -5.46
CA GLY A 112 18.64 0.98 -5.83
C GLY A 112 17.66 0.39 -4.84
N PHE A 113 18.07 0.09 -3.58
CA PHE A 113 17.16 -0.45 -2.58
C PHE A 113 17.07 0.41 -1.31
N VAL A 114 15.95 0.27 -0.61
CA VAL A 114 15.75 0.83 0.73
C VAL A 114 15.10 -0.23 1.61
N SER A 115 15.65 -0.41 2.81
CA SER A 115 15.08 -1.31 3.82
C SER A 115 14.45 -0.51 4.95
N PHE A 116 13.29 -0.95 5.37
CA PHE A 116 12.48 -0.33 6.39
C PHE A 116 12.25 -1.26 7.57
N VAL A 117 12.07 -0.65 8.73
CA VAL A 117 11.49 -1.28 9.90
C VAL A 117 10.19 -0.55 10.20
N VAL A 118 9.13 -1.32 10.35
CA VAL A 118 7.79 -0.83 10.58
C VAL A 118 7.28 -1.42 11.89
N TYR A 119 6.83 -0.57 12.80
CA TYR A 119 6.29 -0.96 14.11
C TYR A 119 4.85 -0.49 14.22
N LEU A 120 3.99 -1.31 14.80
CA LEU A 120 2.69 -0.84 15.23
C LEU A 120 2.86 0.21 16.35
N GLU A 121 2.18 1.35 16.25
CA GLU A 121 2.34 2.48 17.19
C GLU A 121 2.10 2.05 18.66
N ASP A 122 1.05 1.25 18.89
CA ASP A 122 0.69 0.73 20.21
C ASP A 122 1.69 -0.32 20.75
N SER A 123 2.58 -0.85 19.90
CA SER A 123 3.54 -1.86 20.32
C SER A 123 4.75 -1.97 19.40
N GLU A 124 5.92 -1.56 19.90
CA GLU A 124 7.20 -1.75 19.21
C GLU A 124 7.57 -3.24 19.01
N LEU A 125 6.77 -4.17 19.50
CA LEU A 125 6.99 -5.61 19.41
C LEU A 125 6.29 -6.24 18.20
N VAL A 126 5.23 -5.60 17.69
CA VAL A 126 4.56 -5.98 16.43
C VAL A 126 5.26 -5.25 15.29
N LYS A 127 6.04 -5.97 14.50
CA LYS A 127 6.87 -5.34 13.48
C LYS A 127 7.09 -6.14 12.21
N PHE A 128 7.45 -5.41 11.17
CA PHE A 128 7.90 -5.92 9.88
C PHE A 128 9.26 -5.34 9.51
N HIS A 129 10.06 -6.11 8.80
CA HIS A 129 11.13 -5.61 7.97
C HIS A 129 10.67 -5.69 6.53
N ILE A 130 10.75 -4.57 5.80
CA ILE A 130 10.31 -4.48 4.43
C ILE A 130 11.46 -3.94 3.60
N LYS A 131 11.81 -4.65 2.52
CA LYS A 131 12.79 -4.20 1.55
C LYS A 131 12.10 -3.86 0.25
N THR A 132 12.44 -2.69 -0.29
CA THR A 132 12.01 -2.23 -1.60
C THR A 132 13.20 -2.19 -2.54
N GLN A 133 12.98 -2.46 -3.82
CA GLN A 133 13.97 -2.41 -4.88
C GLN A 133 13.49 -1.55 -6.03
N TYR A 134 14.37 -0.73 -6.59
CA TYR A 134 14.08 0.04 -7.79
C TYR A 134 14.10 -0.86 -9.03
N ASP A 135 12.97 -0.90 -9.75
CA ASP A 135 12.85 -1.57 -11.03
C ASP A 135 13.06 -0.56 -12.17
N ILE A 136 14.14 -0.71 -12.91
CA ILE A 136 14.50 0.20 -14.00
C ILE A 136 13.52 0.15 -15.17
N ASN A 137 12.85 -0.99 -15.38
CA ASN A 137 11.88 -1.16 -16.45
C ASN A 137 10.55 -0.47 -16.11
N LYS A 138 10.12 -0.57 -14.87
CA LYS A 138 8.92 0.08 -14.33
C LYS A 138 9.17 1.52 -13.92
N LYS A 139 10.44 1.91 -13.79
CA LYS A 139 10.88 3.24 -13.29
C LYS A 139 10.28 3.60 -11.95
N GLY A 140 10.26 2.64 -11.03
CA GLY A 140 9.68 2.80 -9.70
C GLY A 140 10.16 1.73 -8.74
N TYR A 141 9.81 1.90 -7.47
CA TYR A 141 10.14 0.95 -6.41
C TYR A 141 9.06 -0.12 -6.31
N CYS A 142 9.50 -1.37 -6.18
CA CYS A 142 8.67 -2.54 -5.93
C CYS A 142 9.00 -3.11 -4.56
N ILE A 143 8.11 -3.90 -3.98
CA ILE A 143 8.43 -4.73 -2.80
C ILE A 143 9.36 -5.86 -3.26
N GLU A 144 10.47 -6.04 -2.57
CA GLU A 144 11.40 -7.15 -2.77
C GLU A 144 11.20 -8.24 -1.71
N GLU A 145 11.00 -7.82 -0.45
CA GLU A 145 10.91 -8.74 0.67
C GLU A 145 10.07 -8.15 1.81
N ILE A 146 9.27 -9.00 2.46
CA ILE A 146 8.55 -8.67 3.68
C ILE A 146 8.89 -9.75 4.71
N ILE A 147 9.48 -9.38 5.84
CA ILE A 147 9.83 -10.29 6.93
C ILE A 147 9.07 -9.87 8.19
N PRO A 148 7.94 -10.53 8.51
CA PRO A 148 7.34 -10.37 9.83
C PRO A 148 8.29 -10.95 10.89
N ARG A 149 8.53 -10.22 11.94
CA ARG A 149 9.38 -10.67 13.05
C ARG A 149 8.53 -11.29 14.14
N ASN A 150 9.01 -12.36 14.74
CA ASN A 150 8.39 -12.87 15.96
C ASN A 150 8.79 -12.02 17.18
N ALA A 151 8.01 -12.13 18.25
CA ALA A 151 8.19 -11.32 19.45
C ALA A 151 9.55 -11.50 20.12
N GLY A 152 10.09 -12.72 20.16
CA GLY A 152 11.38 -13.01 20.77
C GLY A 152 12.52 -12.30 20.04
N GLU A 153 12.50 -12.30 18.71
CA GLU A 153 13.48 -11.57 17.89
C GLU A 153 13.28 -10.05 18.01
N ALA A 154 12.03 -9.59 18.11
CA ALA A 154 11.71 -8.19 18.29
C ALA A 154 12.30 -7.65 19.60
N ALA A 155 12.07 -8.34 20.73
CA ALA A 155 12.53 -7.92 22.03
C ALA A 155 14.07 -7.85 22.13
N ALA A 156 14.76 -8.82 21.52
CA ALA A 156 16.23 -8.85 21.52
C ALA A 156 16.88 -7.68 20.76
N GLN A 157 16.19 -7.11 19.78
CA GLN A 157 16.71 -6.04 18.94
C GLN A 157 16.29 -4.63 19.39
N GLN A 158 15.33 -4.51 20.30
CA GLN A 158 14.76 -3.22 20.72
C GLN A 158 15.81 -2.25 21.29
N SER A 159 16.83 -2.74 21.96
CA SER A 159 17.90 -1.90 22.53
C SER A 159 18.87 -1.34 21.50
N TYR A 160 18.94 -1.94 20.31
CA TYR A 160 19.86 -1.53 19.25
C TYR A 160 19.25 -0.53 18.27
N ILE A 161 17.94 -0.43 18.22
CA ILE A 161 17.19 0.09 17.08
C ILE A 161 16.97 1.60 17.13
N LYS A 162 16.75 2.16 18.35
CA LYS A 162 16.36 3.60 18.48
C LYS A 162 17.41 4.63 18.02
N GLU A 163 18.69 4.24 17.92
CA GLU A 163 19.77 5.19 17.61
C GLU A 163 20.10 5.32 16.11
N TYR A 164 19.60 4.43 15.25
CA TYR A 164 20.07 4.31 13.86
C TYR A 164 18.98 4.53 12.78
N TYR A 165 17.72 4.76 13.15
CA TYR A 165 16.65 4.88 12.17
C TYR A 165 16.20 6.32 11.96
N ASN A 166 16.01 6.67 10.69
CA ASN A 166 15.34 7.92 10.30
C ASN A 166 13.85 7.66 10.16
N SER A 167 13.03 8.39 10.92
CA SER A 167 11.56 8.33 10.78
C SER A 167 11.13 8.85 9.41
N VAL A 168 10.16 8.15 8.82
CA VAL A 168 9.47 8.59 7.61
C VAL A 168 8.27 9.45 8.02
N ASP A 169 8.14 10.62 7.43
CA ASP A 169 6.99 11.50 7.63
C ASP A 169 5.84 11.01 6.74
N ILE A 170 5.01 10.11 7.29
CA ILE A 170 3.88 9.49 6.58
C ILE A 170 2.80 10.53 6.25
N ASP A 171 2.58 11.52 7.09
CA ASP A 171 1.54 12.54 6.93
C ASP A 171 1.74 13.38 5.65
N ASN A 172 2.98 13.45 5.16
CA ASN A 172 3.33 14.18 3.95
C ASN A 172 3.51 13.29 2.71
N ILE A 173 3.24 11.99 2.82
CA ILE A 173 3.31 11.08 1.68
C ILE A 173 1.99 11.11 0.89
N ASP A 174 2.01 11.69 -0.32
CA ASP A 174 0.90 11.62 -1.27
C ASP A 174 1.00 10.35 -2.11
N TYR A 175 0.33 9.28 -1.68
CA TYR A 175 0.28 7.99 -2.39
C TYR A 175 -1.06 7.71 -3.10
N LYS A 176 -1.76 8.80 -3.49
CA LYS A 176 -2.99 8.71 -4.30
C LYS A 176 -2.72 8.39 -5.77
#